data_6f79e1b3856c3f55b59bb7570db21a64
#
_entry.id   6f79e1b3856c3f55b59bb7570db21a64
#
_cell.length_a   1.000
_cell.length_b   1.000
_cell.length_c   1.000
_cell.angle_alpha   90.00
_cell.angle_beta   90.00
_cell.angle_gamma   90.00
#
_symmetry.space_group_name_H-M   'P 1'
#
loop_
_entity.id
_entity.type
_entity.pdbx_description
1 polymer ?
#
loop_
_entity_poly.entity_id
_entity_poly.type
_entity_poly.pdbx_seq_one_letter_code
_entity_poly.pdbx_strand_id
1 'polypeptide(L)'
;LIYVALSTGFYFLESHAKGESGRLKYIHDQLKADHLIMGSSRALHHYNPQYLTPYYNIGEDRMGIIFNDGRLQLVEERNKVKSIIYDVEPDYDLLEDDNTTYLGNLRPYYWRDHISSIFHDVDATERFKMLFPFYPFNSRLLKLLADTRAEDRTDKKGFVPYEGCLAIIPENLPQDKHDKLKYEYLQKLITTCKHQQIQLIFAASPQLSYQSDSVFIPLKRIC
;
A
#
# COMPACT_ATOMS: atom_id res chain seq x y z
N LEU A 1 -29.52 -4.10 -17.33
CA LEU A 1 -30.20 -3.47 -16.19
C LEU A 1 -29.57 -3.90 -14.86
N ILE A 2 -29.50 -5.19 -14.52
CA ILE A 2 -28.91 -5.72 -13.26
C ILE A 2 -27.45 -5.26 -13.10
N TYR A 3 -26.66 -5.34 -14.17
CA TYR A 3 -25.27 -4.87 -14.17
C TYR A 3 -25.13 -3.40 -13.76
N VAL A 4 -25.91 -2.52 -14.38
CA VAL A 4 -25.87 -1.08 -14.07
C VAL A 4 -26.31 -0.82 -12.62
N ALA A 5 -27.36 -1.50 -12.17
CA ALA A 5 -27.83 -1.36 -10.79
C ALA A 5 -26.78 -1.80 -9.75
N LEU A 6 -26.11 -2.94 -10.00
CA LEU A 6 -25.05 -3.42 -9.11
C LEU A 6 -23.83 -2.48 -9.12
N SER A 7 -23.37 -2.04 -10.28
CA SER A 7 -22.25 -1.09 -10.39
C SER A 7 -22.57 0.24 -9.70
N THR A 8 -23.78 0.75 -9.87
CA THR A 8 -24.25 1.96 -9.18
C THR A 8 -24.30 1.74 -7.66
N GLY A 9 -24.79 0.59 -7.23
CA GLY A 9 -24.81 0.23 -5.79
C GLY A 9 -23.42 0.15 -5.18
N PHE A 10 -22.46 -0.46 -5.86
CA PHE A 10 -21.06 -0.50 -5.40
C PHE A 10 -20.44 0.89 -5.34
N TYR A 11 -20.62 1.70 -6.40
CA TYR A 11 -20.13 3.07 -6.42
C TYR A 11 -20.71 3.91 -5.28
N PHE A 12 -22.01 3.74 -5.01
CA PHE A 12 -22.67 4.40 -3.89
C PHE A 12 -22.07 3.96 -2.55
N LEU A 13 -21.91 2.67 -2.31
CA LEU A 13 -21.31 2.16 -1.08
C LEU A 13 -19.86 2.66 -0.92
N GLU A 14 -19.07 2.63 -1.97
CA GLU A 14 -17.69 3.10 -1.95
C GLU A 14 -17.60 4.61 -1.69
N SER A 15 -18.54 5.41 -2.23
CA SER A 15 -18.57 6.85 -2.00
C SER A 15 -18.97 7.25 -0.57
N HIS A 16 -19.65 6.36 0.15
CA HIS A 16 -20.09 6.57 1.54
C HIS A 16 -19.28 5.75 2.56
N ALA A 17 -18.34 4.96 2.10
CA ALA A 17 -17.47 4.20 2.99
C ALA A 17 -16.60 5.15 3.81
N LYS A 18 -16.50 4.84 5.09
CA LYS A 18 -15.59 5.42 6.08
C LYS A 18 -14.51 4.39 6.43
N GLY A 19 -14.07 4.35 7.64
CA GLY A 19 -13.12 3.33 8.10
C GLY A 19 -11.91 3.20 7.19
N GLU A 20 -11.48 1.98 6.94
CA GLU A 20 -10.33 1.68 6.09
C GLU A 20 -10.59 1.93 4.60
N SER A 21 -11.76 1.52 4.10
CA SER A 21 -12.11 1.74 2.68
C SER A 21 -12.23 3.23 2.35
N GLY A 22 -12.80 4.03 3.26
CA GLY A 22 -12.87 5.49 3.12
C GLY A 22 -11.49 6.13 3.16
N ARG A 23 -10.61 5.69 4.07
CA ARG A 23 -9.22 6.13 4.15
C ARG A 23 -8.46 5.80 2.84
N LEU A 24 -8.58 4.58 2.33
CA LEU A 24 -7.97 4.16 1.06
C LEU A 24 -8.42 5.06 -0.09
N LYS A 25 -9.74 5.25 -0.23
CA LYS A 25 -10.31 6.10 -1.26
C LYS A 25 -9.83 7.54 -1.14
N TYR A 26 -9.81 8.10 0.06
CA TYR A 26 -9.28 9.45 0.29
C TYR A 26 -7.82 9.57 -0.16
N ILE A 27 -6.96 8.61 0.21
CA ILE A 27 -5.56 8.61 -0.20
C ILE A 27 -5.43 8.54 -1.71
N HIS A 28 -6.17 7.63 -2.36
CA HIS A 28 -6.03 7.38 -3.78
C HIS A 28 -6.68 8.47 -4.67
N ASP A 29 -7.73 9.15 -4.20
CA ASP A 29 -8.52 10.05 -5.04
C ASP A 29 -8.50 11.52 -4.61
N GLN A 30 -8.14 11.84 -3.36
CA GLN A 30 -8.36 13.18 -2.81
C GLN A 30 -7.16 13.76 -2.08
N LEU A 31 -6.24 12.93 -1.58
CA LEU A 31 -5.12 13.37 -0.76
C LEU A 31 -4.31 14.46 -1.46
N LYS A 32 -4.01 15.52 -0.71
CA LYS A 32 -3.05 16.55 -1.08
C LYS A 32 -1.96 16.59 -0.03
N ALA A 33 -0.82 15.98 -0.35
CA ALA A 33 0.37 15.95 0.50
C ALA A 33 1.62 15.83 -0.37
N ASP A 34 2.66 16.54 -0.01
CA ASP A 34 3.94 16.54 -0.71
C ASP A 34 5.07 15.84 0.09
N HIS A 35 4.77 15.40 1.31
CA HIS A 35 5.65 14.61 2.17
C HIS A 35 4.91 13.37 2.66
N LEU A 36 5.43 12.19 2.35
CA LEU A 36 4.72 10.92 2.53
C LEU A 36 5.49 9.96 3.44
N ILE A 37 4.76 9.24 4.29
CA ILE A 37 5.25 8.05 4.97
C ILE A 37 4.58 6.86 4.31
N MET A 38 5.38 5.90 3.84
CA MET A 38 4.93 4.73 3.08
C MET A 38 5.49 3.45 3.70
N GLY A 39 4.87 2.34 3.39
CA GLY A 39 5.28 1.00 3.84
C GLY A 39 4.08 0.16 4.26
N SER A 40 4.35 -0.90 5.01
CA SER A 40 3.35 -1.86 5.50
C SER A 40 2.63 -1.39 6.78
N SER A 41 2.15 -2.35 7.57
CA SER A 41 1.53 -2.12 8.89
C SER A 41 2.43 -1.33 9.84
N ARG A 42 3.75 -1.50 9.77
CA ARG A 42 4.67 -0.74 10.61
C ARG A 42 4.70 0.72 10.24
N ALA A 43 4.71 1.05 8.96
CA ALA A 43 4.53 2.44 8.53
C ALA A 43 3.23 3.01 9.08
N LEU A 44 2.13 2.26 8.93
CA LEU A 44 0.79 2.70 9.34
C LEU A 44 0.67 2.99 10.84
N HIS A 45 1.27 2.12 11.68
CA HIS A 45 1.05 2.13 13.13
C HIS A 45 2.21 2.71 13.95
N HIS A 46 3.42 2.84 13.40
CA HIS A 46 4.58 3.33 14.16
C HIS A 46 4.93 4.79 13.88
N TYR A 47 4.63 5.30 12.68
CA TYR A 47 5.02 6.65 12.28
C TYR A 47 3.83 7.61 12.43
N ASN A 48 3.75 8.28 13.59
CA ASN A 48 2.70 9.27 13.83
C ASN A 48 3.09 10.65 13.24
N PRO A 49 2.35 11.15 12.22
CA PRO A 49 2.63 12.44 11.59
C PRO A 49 2.49 13.65 12.52
N GLN A 50 1.90 13.51 13.70
CA GLN A 50 1.91 14.58 14.70
C GLN A 50 3.33 14.94 15.16
N TYR A 51 4.22 13.94 15.18
CA TYR A 51 5.64 14.13 15.54
C TYR A 51 6.55 14.27 14.33
N LEU A 52 6.04 14.04 13.11
CA LEU A 52 6.77 14.05 11.86
C LEU A 52 6.13 15.05 10.88
N THR A 53 5.94 16.30 11.31
CA THR A 53 5.40 17.34 10.42
C THR A 53 6.46 17.73 9.38
N PRO A 54 6.11 17.84 8.08
CA PRO A 54 4.77 17.96 7.50
C PRO A 54 4.21 16.65 6.88
N TYR A 55 4.70 15.48 7.23
CA TYR A 55 4.35 14.22 6.60
C TYR A 55 2.89 13.82 6.76
N TYR A 56 2.39 13.06 5.76
CA TYR A 56 1.12 12.32 5.79
C TYR A 56 1.42 10.82 5.68
N ASN A 57 0.79 9.99 6.51
CA ASN A 57 1.01 8.55 6.54
C ASN A 57 0.04 7.84 5.57
N ILE A 58 0.60 7.22 4.55
CA ILE A 58 -0.13 6.41 3.56
C ILE A 58 0.24 4.92 3.65
N GLY A 59 0.87 4.47 4.74
CA GLY A 59 1.15 3.06 4.99
C GLY A 59 -0.12 2.21 5.00
N GLU A 60 0.00 0.90 4.76
CA GLU A 60 -1.16 -0.01 4.65
C GLU A 60 -0.82 -1.40 5.18
N ASP A 61 -1.75 -1.97 5.95
CA ASP A 61 -1.58 -3.30 6.52
C ASP A 61 -1.28 -4.36 5.47
N ARG A 62 -0.20 -5.13 5.69
CA ARG A 62 0.22 -6.26 4.85
C ARG A 62 0.50 -5.90 3.39
N MET A 63 0.84 -4.65 3.11
CA MET A 63 1.12 -4.18 1.76
C MET A 63 2.60 -3.85 1.60
N GLY A 64 3.24 -4.45 0.60
CA GLY A 64 4.64 -4.24 0.26
C GLY A 64 4.86 -3.24 -0.87
N ILE A 65 6.10 -3.22 -1.38
CA ILE A 65 6.57 -2.25 -2.37
C ILE A 65 5.75 -2.22 -3.65
N ILE A 66 5.26 -3.38 -4.13
CA ILE A 66 4.46 -3.46 -5.36
C ILE A 66 3.17 -2.64 -5.24
N PHE A 67 2.45 -2.81 -4.13
CA PHE A 67 1.27 -2.01 -3.84
C PHE A 67 1.61 -0.53 -3.62
N ASN A 68 2.68 -0.26 -2.86
CA ASN A 68 3.08 1.09 -2.54
C ASN A 68 3.54 1.88 -3.78
N ASP A 69 4.15 1.24 -4.79
CA ASP A 69 4.46 1.86 -6.08
C ASP A 69 3.18 2.31 -6.78
N GLY A 70 2.16 1.45 -6.87
CA GLY A 70 0.86 1.82 -7.44
C GLY A 70 0.17 2.95 -6.69
N ARG A 71 0.18 2.90 -5.35
CA ARG A 71 -0.36 3.96 -4.49
C ARG A 71 0.35 5.29 -4.71
N LEU A 72 1.69 5.27 -4.79
CA LEU A 72 2.47 6.47 -5.06
C LEU A 72 2.06 7.11 -6.39
N GLN A 73 1.96 6.31 -7.45
CA GLN A 73 1.54 6.79 -8.77
C GLN A 73 0.14 7.43 -8.72
N LEU A 74 -0.81 6.84 -7.99
CA LEU A 74 -2.14 7.42 -7.80
C LEU A 74 -2.10 8.77 -7.04
N VAL A 75 -1.22 8.90 -6.06
CA VAL A 75 -1.04 10.13 -5.30
C VAL A 75 -0.35 11.20 -6.16
N GLU A 76 0.65 10.84 -6.96
CA GLU A 76 1.39 11.74 -7.84
C GLU A 76 0.55 12.35 -8.97
N GLU A 77 -0.58 11.72 -9.36
CA GLU A 77 -1.52 12.33 -10.30
C GLU A 77 -2.00 13.72 -9.86
N ARG A 78 -1.99 14.00 -8.55
CA ARG A 78 -2.53 15.24 -7.96
C ARG A 78 -1.54 16.01 -7.11
N ASN A 79 -0.37 15.44 -6.85
CA ASN A 79 0.61 15.99 -5.93
C ASN A 79 1.99 15.99 -6.56
N LYS A 80 2.77 17.04 -6.26
CA LYS A 80 4.21 17.02 -6.49
C LYS A 80 4.89 16.57 -5.20
N VAL A 81 5.19 15.29 -5.09
CA VAL A 81 5.86 14.71 -3.92
C VAL A 81 7.28 15.26 -3.81
N LYS A 82 7.69 15.63 -2.60
CA LYS A 82 9.01 16.21 -2.30
C LYS A 82 9.87 15.27 -1.45
N SER A 83 9.25 14.51 -0.56
CA SER A 83 9.97 13.55 0.27
C SER A 83 9.12 12.35 0.65
N ILE A 84 9.80 11.21 0.79
CA ILE A 84 9.21 9.93 1.17
C ILE A 84 10.06 9.33 2.29
N ILE A 85 9.43 8.95 3.39
CA ILE A 85 9.96 8.00 4.37
C ILE A 85 9.32 6.65 4.04
N TYR A 86 10.14 5.68 3.61
CA TYR A 86 9.69 4.35 3.29
C TYR A 86 10.15 3.37 4.37
N ASP A 87 9.21 2.84 5.16
CA ASP A 87 9.49 1.80 6.15
C ASP A 87 9.55 0.44 5.47
N VAL A 88 10.76 -0.11 5.39
CA VAL A 88 11.01 -1.40 4.72
C VAL A 88 10.72 -2.54 5.68
N GLU A 89 9.77 -3.36 5.32
CA GLU A 89 9.45 -4.60 6.04
C GLU A 89 9.86 -5.81 5.20
N PRO A 90 10.88 -6.60 5.63
CA PRO A 90 11.46 -7.65 4.80
C PRO A 90 10.44 -8.62 4.21
N ASP A 91 9.46 -9.06 4.98
CA ASP A 91 8.46 -10.04 4.54
C ASP A 91 7.63 -9.53 3.36
N TYR A 92 7.32 -8.23 3.33
CA TYR A 92 6.48 -7.64 2.29
C TYR A 92 7.28 -6.98 1.16
N ASP A 93 8.52 -6.56 1.43
CA ASP A 93 9.31 -5.73 0.51
C ASP A 93 10.50 -6.45 -0.12
N LEU A 94 10.99 -7.54 0.49
CA LEU A 94 12.23 -8.19 0.07
C LEU A 94 12.09 -9.69 -0.18
N LEU A 95 11.29 -10.41 0.61
CA LEU A 95 11.20 -11.86 0.59
C LEU A 95 10.06 -12.35 -0.30
N GLU A 96 10.18 -13.59 -0.81
CA GLU A 96 9.14 -14.19 -1.63
C GLU A 96 7.83 -14.35 -0.86
N ASP A 97 6.73 -14.02 -1.52
CA ASP A 97 5.35 -14.15 -1.04
C ASP A 97 4.40 -14.21 -2.25
N ASP A 98 3.10 -14.40 -2.01
CA ASP A 98 2.10 -14.27 -3.04
C ASP A 98 1.84 -12.81 -3.41
N ASN A 99 2.55 -12.31 -4.41
CA ASN A 99 2.45 -10.94 -4.88
C ASN A 99 1.05 -10.55 -5.39
N THR A 100 0.16 -11.53 -5.70
CA THR A 100 -1.21 -11.23 -6.14
C THR A 100 -2.05 -10.60 -5.03
N THR A 101 -1.68 -10.80 -3.77
CA THR A 101 -2.34 -10.19 -2.61
C THR A 101 -2.26 -8.66 -2.64
N TYR A 102 -1.16 -8.10 -3.19
CA TYR A 102 -0.91 -6.68 -3.28
C TYR A 102 -1.80 -5.95 -4.28
N LEU A 103 -2.42 -6.68 -5.20
CA LEU A 103 -3.29 -6.11 -6.24
C LEU A 103 -4.69 -5.75 -5.73
N GLY A 104 -5.13 -6.34 -4.62
CA GLY A 104 -6.51 -6.25 -4.13
C GLY A 104 -7.05 -4.82 -4.04
N ASN A 105 -6.30 -3.94 -3.39
CA ASN A 105 -6.69 -2.55 -3.16
C ASN A 105 -6.43 -1.63 -4.37
N LEU A 106 -5.71 -2.11 -5.39
CA LEU A 106 -5.48 -1.41 -6.66
C LEU A 106 -6.51 -1.76 -7.74
N ARG A 107 -7.27 -2.86 -7.60
CA ARG A 107 -8.25 -3.31 -8.60
C ARG A 107 -9.25 -2.25 -9.05
N PRO A 108 -9.81 -1.39 -8.19
CA PRO A 108 -10.71 -0.33 -8.63
C PRO A 108 -10.07 0.67 -9.60
N TYR A 109 -8.75 0.75 -9.58
CA TYR A 109 -7.94 1.70 -10.36
C TYR A 109 -7.26 1.07 -11.59
N TYR A 110 -7.55 -0.20 -11.87
CA TYR A 110 -6.92 -0.99 -12.94
C TYR A 110 -6.88 -0.29 -14.30
N TRP A 111 -7.94 0.43 -14.67
CA TRP A 111 -8.05 1.08 -15.97
C TRP A 111 -7.21 2.36 -16.13
N ARG A 112 -6.43 2.72 -15.13
CA ARG A 112 -5.40 3.74 -15.25
C ARG A 112 -4.13 3.08 -15.80
N ASP A 113 -3.56 3.63 -16.87
CA ASP A 113 -2.47 2.98 -17.64
C ASP A 113 -1.31 2.50 -16.77
N HIS A 114 -0.87 3.33 -15.82
CA HIS A 114 0.22 2.99 -14.93
C HIS A 114 -0.13 1.92 -13.88
N ILE A 115 -1.39 1.75 -13.53
CA ILE A 115 -1.84 0.69 -12.60
C ILE A 115 -1.97 -0.64 -13.32
N SER A 116 -2.48 -0.65 -14.57
CA SER A 116 -2.61 -1.88 -15.35
C SER A 116 -1.28 -2.58 -15.59
N SER A 117 -0.17 -1.83 -15.70
CA SER A 117 1.17 -2.42 -15.84
C SER A 117 1.59 -3.24 -14.63
N ILE A 118 1.25 -2.80 -13.42
CA ILE A 118 1.55 -3.53 -12.17
C ILE A 118 0.85 -4.90 -12.16
N PHE A 119 -0.41 -4.92 -12.61
CA PHE A 119 -1.15 -6.19 -12.72
C PHE A 119 -0.50 -7.14 -13.72
N HIS A 120 -0.02 -6.60 -14.84
CA HIS A 120 0.67 -7.41 -15.85
C HIS A 120 2.00 -7.99 -15.32
N ASP A 121 2.74 -7.21 -14.54
CA ASP A 121 4.02 -7.63 -13.96
C ASP A 121 3.85 -8.74 -12.92
N VAL A 122 2.76 -8.68 -12.13
CA VAL A 122 2.47 -9.65 -11.06
C VAL A 122 1.79 -10.90 -11.61
N ASP A 123 0.71 -10.74 -12.35
CA ASP A 123 -0.04 -11.84 -12.96
C ASP A 123 -0.77 -11.38 -14.24
N ALA A 124 -0.20 -11.72 -15.39
CA ALA A 124 -0.76 -11.36 -16.69
C ALA A 124 -2.20 -11.90 -16.91
N THR A 125 -2.65 -12.88 -16.13
CA THR A 125 -4.01 -13.42 -16.22
C THR A 125 -5.06 -12.51 -15.57
N GLU A 126 -4.66 -11.61 -14.67
CA GLU A 126 -5.55 -10.65 -14.00
C GLU A 126 -6.32 -9.79 -15.01
N ARG A 127 -5.72 -9.44 -16.16
CA ARG A 127 -6.40 -8.69 -17.23
C ARG A 127 -7.69 -9.34 -17.70
N PHE A 128 -7.75 -10.68 -17.76
CA PHE A 128 -8.95 -11.39 -18.17
C PHE A 128 -10.02 -11.37 -17.09
N LYS A 129 -9.61 -11.42 -15.82
CA LYS A 129 -10.51 -11.31 -14.67
C LYS A 129 -11.13 -9.91 -14.61
N MET A 130 -10.36 -8.87 -14.98
CA MET A 130 -10.81 -7.46 -15.01
C MET A 130 -11.85 -7.19 -16.11
N LEU A 131 -12.03 -8.08 -17.09
CA LEU A 131 -13.14 -8.01 -18.04
C LEU A 131 -14.51 -8.26 -17.38
N PHE A 132 -14.52 -8.89 -16.19
CA PHE A 132 -15.73 -9.08 -15.41
C PHE A 132 -15.93 -7.88 -14.46
N PRO A 133 -16.92 -7.04 -14.69
CA PRO A 133 -17.06 -5.75 -14.03
C PRO A 133 -17.21 -5.80 -12.51
N PHE A 134 -17.63 -6.94 -11.96
CA PHE A 134 -17.73 -7.11 -10.50
C PHE A 134 -16.45 -7.65 -9.86
N TYR A 135 -15.50 -8.07 -10.65
CA TYR A 135 -14.26 -8.62 -10.13
C TYR A 135 -13.49 -7.63 -9.21
N PRO A 136 -13.38 -6.32 -9.53
CA PRO A 136 -12.74 -5.35 -8.64
C PRO A 136 -13.38 -5.24 -7.25
N PHE A 137 -14.67 -5.58 -7.15
CA PHE A 137 -15.44 -5.47 -5.91
C PHE A 137 -15.65 -6.84 -5.23
N ASN A 138 -15.21 -7.93 -5.86
CA ASN A 138 -15.30 -9.26 -5.29
C ASN A 138 -14.58 -9.29 -3.93
N SER A 139 -15.18 -9.93 -2.94
CA SER A 139 -14.74 -9.96 -1.53
C SER A 139 -14.80 -8.63 -0.76
N ARG A 140 -15.04 -7.48 -1.40
CA ARG A 140 -15.07 -6.15 -0.74
C ARG A 140 -16.46 -5.71 -0.31
N LEU A 141 -17.53 -6.33 -0.82
CA LEU A 141 -18.91 -5.87 -0.57
C LEU A 141 -19.24 -5.81 0.92
N LEU A 142 -18.97 -6.88 1.67
CA LEU A 142 -19.25 -6.93 3.11
C LEU A 142 -18.41 -5.91 3.87
N LYS A 143 -17.16 -5.72 3.48
CA LYS A 143 -16.28 -4.70 4.06
C LYS A 143 -16.81 -3.29 3.78
N LEU A 144 -17.19 -2.98 2.55
CA LEU A 144 -17.77 -1.69 2.20
C LEU A 144 -19.05 -1.39 2.99
N LEU A 145 -19.94 -2.39 3.14
CA LEU A 145 -21.13 -2.26 3.98
C LEU A 145 -20.80 -1.99 5.45
N ALA A 146 -19.80 -2.67 6.00
CA ALA A 146 -19.34 -2.42 7.36
C ALA A 146 -18.72 -1.01 7.48
N ASP A 147 -17.89 -0.62 6.52
CA ASP A 147 -17.19 0.65 6.51
C ASP A 147 -18.11 1.87 6.32
N THR A 148 -19.34 1.71 5.79
CA THR A 148 -20.33 2.80 5.78
C THR A 148 -20.75 3.24 7.19
N ARG A 149 -20.59 2.35 8.19
CA ARG A 149 -20.95 2.60 9.59
C ARG A 149 -19.73 2.80 10.49
N ALA A 150 -18.54 2.67 9.95
CA ALA A 150 -17.29 2.83 10.69
C ALA A 150 -17.01 4.32 10.99
N GLU A 151 -16.08 4.55 11.92
CA GLU A 151 -15.55 5.88 12.19
C GLU A 151 -14.65 6.35 11.02
N ASP A 152 -14.64 7.66 10.80
CA ASP A 152 -13.75 8.27 9.81
C ASP A 152 -12.30 8.18 10.31
N ARG A 153 -11.40 7.73 9.42
CA ARG A 153 -9.97 7.57 9.71
C ARG A 153 -9.09 8.55 8.93
N THR A 154 -9.67 9.57 8.33
CA THR A 154 -8.92 10.57 7.55
C THR A 154 -8.34 11.70 8.41
N ASP A 155 -8.85 11.90 9.61
CA ASP A 155 -8.55 13.01 10.52
C ASP A 155 -7.14 12.99 11.12
N LYS A 156 -6.52 11.82 11.28
CA LYS A 156 -5.19 11.65 11.93
C LYS A 156 -4.02 11.64 10.94
N LYS A 157 -4.13 12.39 9.85
CA LYS A 157 -3.14 12.39 8.78
C LYS A 157 -2.74 10.96 8.34
N GLY A 158 -3.71 10.07 8.27
CA GLY A 158 -3.56 8.69 7.84
C GLY A 158 -2.98 7.71 8.86
N PHE A 159 -2.51 8.19 10.00
CA PHE A 159 -2.02 7.34 11.08
C PHE A 159 -3.16 6.58 11.79
N VAL A 160 -2.95 5.29 12.01
CA VAL A 160 -3.88 4.43 12.74
C VAL A 160 -3.16 3.88 13.98
N PRO A 161 -3.50 4.34 15.18
CA PRO A 161 -2.88 3.80 16.39
C PRO A 161 -3.24 2.32 16.54
N TYR A 162 -2.27 1.52 16.95
CA TYR A 162 -2.51 0.11 17.28
C TYR A 162 -2.58 -0.02 18.80
N GLU A 163 -3.69 -0.53 19.30
CA GLU A 163 -3.90 -0.82 20.72
C GLU A 163 -3.94 -2.34 20.91
N GLY A 164 -3.11 -2.86 21.80
CA GLY A 164 -3.10 -4.28 22.11
C GLY A 164 -1.83 -4.75 22.81
N CYS A 165 -1.86 -5.96 23.34
CA CYS A 165 -0.70 -6.66 23.84
C CYS A 165 -0.19 -7.61 22.77
N LEU A 166 1.12 -7.68 22.61
CA LEU A 166 1.74 -8.68 21.75
C LEU A 166 1.51 -10.08 22.34
N ALA A 167 0.83 -10.93 21.56
CA ALA A 167 0.89 -12.36 21.80
C ALA A 167 2.29 -12.86 21.41
N ILE A 168 2.78 -13.90 22.07
CA ILE A 168 4.03 -14.58 21.69
C ILE A 168 3.82 -15.08 20.27
N ILE A 169 4.55 -14.49 19.32
CA ILE A 169 4.53 -14.93 17.93
C ILE A 169 5.49 -16.11 17.84
N PRO A 170 5.07 -17.28 17.35
CA PRO A 170 5.99 -18.37 17.06
C PRO A 170 7.10 -17.85 16.12
N GLU A 171 8.35 -18.21 16.40
CA GLU A 171 9.46 -17.96 15.47
C GLU A 171 9.14 -18.68 14.15
N ASN A 172 8.70 -17.96 13.16
CA ASN A 172 8.74 -18.43 11.80
C ASN A 172 10.20 -18.39 11.37
N LEU A 173 10.73 -19.53 10.94
CA LEU A 173 12.05 -19.60 10.31
C LEU A 173 12.02 -18.62 9.11
N PRO A 174 13.00 -17.73 9.01
CA PRO A 174 13.01 -16.74 7.93
C PRO A 174 13.04 -17.48 6.59
N GLN A 175 12.17 -17.09 5.68
CA GLN A 175 12.33 -17.42 4.28
C GLN A 175 13.51 -16.60 3.77
N ASP A 176 14.63 -17.24 3.49
CA ASP A 176 15.86 -16.55 3.05
C ASP A 176 15.84 -16.17 1.56
N LYS A 177 14.75 -16.44 0.84
CA LYS A 177 14.69 -16.25 -0.59
C LYS A 177 14.14 -14.87 -0.94
N HIS A 178 14.97 -14.05 -1.60
CA HIS A 178 14.59 -12.72 -2.06
C HIS A 178 13.72 -12.78 -3.30
N ASP A 179 12.67 -11.97 -3.32
CA ASP A 179 11.77 -11.80 -4.45
C ASP A 179 12.37 -10.83 -5.47
N LYS A 180 12.58 -11.32 -6.68
CA LYS A 180 13.15 -10.52 -7.77
C LYS A 180 12.25 -9.35 -8.19
N LEU A 181 10.95 -9.57 -8.25
CA LEU A 181 9.99 -8.52 -8.65
C LEU A 181 9.94 -7.39 -7.62
N LYS A 182 9.89 -7.72 -6.32
CA LYS A 182 9.95 -6.72 -5.26
C LYS A 182 11.23 -5.89 -5.32
N TYR A 183 12.36 -6.54 -5.62
CA TYR A 183 13.63 -5.85 -5.80
C TYR A 183 13.63 -4.89 -7.00
N GLU A 184 13.04 -5.30 -8.14
CA GLU A 184 12.87 -4.45 -9.31
C GLU A 184 12.01 -3.22 -9.00
N TYR A 185 10.94 -3.39 -8.21
CA TYR A 185 10.10 -2.28 -7.76
C TYR A 185 10.81 -1.32 -6.80
N LEU A 186 11.67 -1.84 -5.91
CA LEU A 186 12.52 -0.98 -5.05
C LEU A 186 13.51 -0.16 -5.89
N GLN A 187 14.14 -0.77 -6.89
CA GLN A 187 15.02 -0.06 -7.83
C GLN A 187 14.25 1.01 -8.62
N LYS A 188 13.02 0.68 -9.07
CA LYS A 188 12.13 1.62 -9.74
C LYS A 188 11.82 2.82 -8.85
N LEU A 189 11.45 2.60 -7.58
CA LEU A 189 11.20 3.67 -6.61
C LEU A 189 12.42 4.59 -6.45
N ILE A 190 13.62 4.00 -6.23
CA ILE A 190 14.86 4.76 -6.10
C ILE A 190 15.13 5.60 -7.35
N THR A 191 14.98 5.01 -8.54
CA THR A 191 15.23 5.66 -9.83
C THR A 191 14.24 6.80 -10.05
N THR A 192 12.96 6.57 -9.76
CA THR A 192 11.90 7.58 -9.86
C THR A 192 12.19 8.75 -8.93
N CYS A 193 12.52 8.47 -7.67
CA CYS A 193 12.84 9.52 -6.70
C CYS A 193 14.06 10.34 -7.12
N LYS A 194 15.13 9.69 -7.62
CA LYS A 194 16.31 10.39 -8.14
C LYS A 194 15.97 11.29 -9.33
N HIS A 195 15.19 10.78 -10.27
CA HIS A 195 14.79 11.52 -11.47
C HIS A 195 13.90 12.73 -11.16
N GLN A 196 12.96 12.54 -10.24
CA GLN A 196 11.99 13.57 -9.85
C GLN A 196 12.52 14.49 -8.73
N GLN A 197 13.74 14.27 -8.25
CA GLN A 197 14.34 15.02 -7.13
C GLN A 197 13.54 14.89 -5.82
N ILE A 198 12.95 13.73 -5.59
CA ILE A 198 12.27 13.39 -4.35
C ILE A 198 13.29 12.90 -3.32
N GLN A 199 13.30 13.47 -2.13
CA GLN A 199 14.10 12.97 -1.02
C GLN A 199 13.52 11.63 -0.54
N LEU A 200 14.24 10.52 -0.74
CA LEU A 200 13.85 9.19 -0.28
C LEU A 200 14.70 8.78 0.93
N ILE A 201 14.02 8.40 2.01
CA ILE A 201 14.62 7.89 3.23
C ILE A 201 14.08 6.48 3.46
N PHE A 202 14.93 5.46 3.39
CA PHE A 202 14.57 4.13 3.86
C PHE A 202 14.74 4.03 5.36
N ALA A 203 13.74 3.51 6.03
CA ALA A 203 13.73 3.24 7.46
C ALA A 203 13.34 1.78 7.71
N ALA A 204 13.69 1.25 8.85
CA ALA A 204 13.24 -0.06 9.31
C ALA A 204 12.78 0.08 10.75
N SER A 205 11.52 -0.20 10.99
CA SER A 205 10.94 -0.19 12.34
C SER A 205 11.51 -1.33 13.19
N PRO A 206 11.72 -1.11 14.49
CA PRO A 206 12.17 -2.17 15.41
C PRO A 206 11.25 -3.38 15.38
N GLN A 207 11.84 -4.58 15.39
CA GLN A 207 11.12 -5.84 15.45
C GLN A 207 11.40 -6.54 16.80
N LEU A 208 10.39 -7.22 17.35
CA LEU A 208 10.57 -8.03 18.55
C LEU A 208 11.40 -9.30 18.29
N SER A 209 11.17 -9.93 17.14
CA SER A 209 12.05 -11.00 16.66
C SER A 209 13.19 -10.35 15.90
N TYR A 210 14.42 -10.47 16.43
CA TYR A 210 15.61 -9.95 15.75
C TYR A 210 15.81 -10.71 14.44
N GLN A 211 15.63 -10.02 13.34
CA GLN A 211 16.10 -10.48 12.04
C GLN A 211 17.52 -9.94 11.84
N SER A 212 18.38 -10.78 11.29
CA SER A 212 19.74 -10.35 10.96
C SER A 212 19.70 -9.20 9.97
N ASP A 213 20.54 -8.17 10.17
CA ASP A 213 20.71 -7.06 9.21
C ASP A 213 21.09 -7.54 7.79
N SER A 214 21.47 -8.80 7.65
CA SER A 214 21.80 -9.41 6.35
C SER A 214 20.64 -9.39 5.36
N VAL A 215 19.38 -9.41 5.83
CA VAL A 215 18.20 -9.33 4.97
C VAL A 215 18.14 -8.00 4.17
N PHE A 216 18.74 -6.93 4.70
CA PHE A 216 18.81 -5.62 4.04
C PHE A 216 20.03 -5.43 3.13
N ILE A 217 20.93 -6.42 3.01
CA ILE A 217 22.12 -6.30 2.14
C ILE A 217 21.75 -5.98 0.69
N PRO A 218 20.76 -6.65 0.06
CA PRO A 218 20.35 -6.31 -1.31
C PRO A 218 19.88 -4.85 -1.45
N LEU A 219 19.11 -4.35 -0.48
CA LEU A 219 18.66 -2.95 -0.48
C LEU A 219 19.85 -1.99 -0.35
N LYS A 220 20.78 -2.25 0.56
CA LYS A 220 21.99 -1.42 0.76
C LYS A 220 22.89 -1.34 -0.48
N ARG A 221 22.80 -2.31 -1.41
CA ARG A 221 23.57 -2.30 -2.66
C ARG A 221 22.98 -1.41 -3.75
N ILE A 222 21.70 -1.08 -3.67
CA ILE A 222 21.01 -0.27 -4.69
C ILE A 222 20.78 1.18 -4.23
N CYS A 223 20.96 1.49 -2.96
CA CYS A 223 20.98 2.85 -2.43
C CYS A 223 22.32 3.53 -2.66
#